data_683645ed399e67fb1bfce0c055d896cf
#
_entry.id   683645ed399e67fb1bfce0c055d896cf
#
_cell.length_a   1.000
_cell.length_b   1.000
_cell.length_c   1.000
_cell.angle_alpha   90.00
_cell.angle_beta   90.00
_cell.angle_gamma   90.00
#
_symmetry.space_group_name_H-M   'P 1'
#
loop_
_entity.id
_entity.type
_entity.pdbx_description
1 polymer ?
#
loop_
_entity_poly.entity_id
_entity_poly.type
_entity_poly.pdbx_seq_one_letter_code
_entity_poly.pdbx_strand_id
1 'polypeptide(L)'
;DGFECNVLQERQCIEAMQCMAKLHMAMRHLQTQQPYQADRLLEDFKRKDAELVRARNFMRRLSRKDEFTLMFLRAYERYWQQTKLAQSFLDAACLQALERKQLTEEMYVHGDMNQHNIIMLQGKVMTFRNFEKLGAHLQMKDVYFFMRKILEKNHWSVALADQMIESYAAITPVEHA
;
A
#
# COMPACT_ATOMS: atom_id res chain seq x y z
N ASP A 1 -24.61 9.72 12.98
CA ASP A 1 -23.81 8.49 13.07
C ASP A 1 -23.49 7.98 11.66
N GLY A 2 -22.21 7.70 11.40
CA GLY A 2 -21.73 7.13 10.15
C GLY A 2 -21.33 5.65 10.31
N PHE A 3 -21.03 5.00 9.19
CA PHE A 3 -20.61 3.61 9.14
C PHE A 3 -19.19 3.52 8.56
N GLU A 4 -18.46 2.47 8.89
CA GLU A 4 -17.17 2.20 8.27
C GLU A 4 -17.30 1.98 6.75
N CYS A 5 -16.25 2.32 6.00
CA CYS A 5 -16.22 2.15 4.56
C CYS A 5 -16.47 0.68 4.18
N ASN A 6 -17.49 0.43 3.37
CA ASN A 6 -17.79 -0.92 2.88
C ASN A 6 -16.93 -1.24 1.66
N VAL A 7 -15.92 -2.07 1.86
CA VAL A 7 -14.95 -2.45 0.83
C VAL A 7 -15.53 -3.27 -0.33
N LEU A 8 -16.73 -3.81 -0.19
CA LEU A 8 -17.44 -4.52 -1.27
C LEU A 8 -18.27 -3.57 -2.15
N GLN A 9 -18.35 -2.29 -1.80
CA GLN A 9 -19.01 -1.28 -2.59
C GLN A 9 -17.97 -0.43 -3.33
N GLU A 10 -17.72 -0.73 -4.60
CA GLU A 10 -16.73 -0.03 -5.45
C GLU A 10 -16.87 1.50 -5.36
N ARG A 11 -18.10 2.02 -5.40
CA ARG A 11 -18.36 3.45 -5.30
C ARG A 11 -17.82 4.06 -3.99
N GLN A 12 -17.91 3.35 -2.86
CA GLN A 12 -17.35 3.83 -1.59
C GLN A 12 -15.81 3.76 -1.61
N CYS A 13 -15.24 2.75 -2.25
CA CYS A 13 -13.79 2.64 -2.42
C CYS A 13 -13.23 3.80 -3.24
N ILE A 14 -13.89 4.16 -4.33
CA ILE A 14 -13.51 5.30 -5.18
C ILE A 14 -13.65 6.63 -4.42
N GLU A 15 -14.77 6.84 -3.72
CA GLU A 15 -14.97 8.03 -2.89
C GLU A 15 -13.88 8.14 -1.80
N ALA A 16 -13.52 7.03 -1.16
CA ALA A 16 -12.48 6.99 -0.15
C ALA A 16 -11.12 7.38 -0.74
N MET A 17 -10.77 6.90 -1.94
CA MET A 17 -9.52 7.27 -2.63
C MET A 17 -9.47 8.76 -2.96
N GLN A 18 -10.57 9.35 -3.45
CA GLN A 18 -10.65 10.78 -3.73
C GLN A 18 -10.50 11.61 -2.45
N CYS A 19 -11.15 11.20 -1.37
CA CYS A 19 -11.03 11.89 -0.09
C CYS A 19 -9.66 11.70 0.56
N MET A 20 -9.01 10.55 0.37
CA MET A 20 -7.62 10.32 0.80
C MET A 20 -6.66 11.27 0.08
N ALA A 21 -6.81 11.46 -1.23
CA ALA A 21 -6.00 12.44 -1.97
C ALA A 21 -6.18 13.86 -1.40
N LYS A 22 -7.41 14.27 -1.11
CA LYS A 22 -7.70 15.56 -0.47
C LYS A 22 -7.10 15.66 0.94
N LEU A 23 -7.17 14.57 1.72
CA LEU A 23 -6.53 14.50 3.04
C LEU A 23 -5.02 14.69 2.92
N HIS A 24 -4.37 13.99 1.99
CA HIS A 24 -2.93 14.12 1.74
C HIS A 24 -2.53 15.54 1.34
N MET A 25 -3.34 16.22 0.53
CA MET A 25 -3.12 17.63 0.21
C MET A 25 -3.30 18.54 1.44
N ALA A 26 -4.32 18.29 2.24
CA ALA A 26 -4.59 19.09 3.45
C ALA A 26 -3.53 18.88 4.54
N MET A 27 -2.89 17.72 4.57
CA MET A 27 -1.81 17.41 5.52
C MET A 27 -0.44 17.97 5.09
N ARG A 28 -0.30 18.55 3.89
CA ARG A 28 0.93 19.26 3.51
C ARG A 28 1.17 20.43 4.44
N HIS A 29 2.43 20.65 4.79
CA HIS A 29 2.85 21.73 5.68
C HIS A 29 2.28 21.65 7.12
N LEU A 30 1.85 20.47 7.54
CA LEU A 30 1.55 20.24 8.96
C LEU A 30 2.84 20.40 9.76
N GLN A 31 2.92 21.42 10.60
CA GLN A 31 4.02 21.56 11.54
C GLN A 31 3.90 20.50 12.64
N THR A 32 4.50 19.35 12.43
CA THR A 32 4.57 18.30 13.45
C THR A 32 6.02 18.07 13.87
N GLN A 33 6.22 17.66 15.11
CA GLN A 33 7.54 17.26 15.62
C GLN A 33 7.86 15.78 15.30
N GLN A 34 7.00 15.10 14.53
CA GLN A 34 7.21 13.70 14.18
C GLN A 34 8.38 13.57 13.20
N PRO A 35 9.41 12.77 13.54
CA PRO A 35 10.54 12.59 12.66
C PRO A 35 10.11 11.87 11.38
N TYR A 36 10.73 12.24 10.26
CA TYR A 36 10.60 11.49 9.02
C TYR A 36 11.10 10.06 9.21
N GLN A 37 10.32 9.10 8.77
CA GLN A 37 10.72 7.70 8.74
C GLN A 37 11.10 7.33 7.31
N ALA A 38 12.39 7.14 7.06
CA ALA A 38 12.87 6.68 5.76
C ALA A 38 12.18 5.37 5.35
N ASP A 39 11.83 5.26 4.07
CA ASP A 39 11.29 4.02 3.55
C ASP A 39 12.37 2.94 3.49
N ARG A 40 12.02 1.74 3.92
CA ARG A 40 12.91 0.58 3.88
C ARG A 40 12.48 -0.43 2.82
N LEU A 41 11.75 0.03 1.82
CA LEU A 41 11.13 -0.84 0.82
C LEU A 41 12.13 -1.76 0.13
N LEU A 42 13.26 -1.23 -0.32
CA LEU A 42 14.32 -2.03 -0.97
C LEU A 42 14.96 -3.05 -0.02
N GLU A 43 15.16 -2.69 1.25
CA GLU A 43 15.68 -3.59 2.27
C GLU A 43 14.66 -4.69 2.61
N ASP A 44 13.38 -4.31 2.70
CA ASP A 44 12.29 -5.25 2.95
C ASP A 44 12.15 -6.26 1.81
N PHE A 45 12.27 -5.84 0.56
CA PHE A 45 12.32 -6.77 -0.58
C PHE A 45 13.47 -7.75 -0.45
N LYS A 46 14.70 -7.28 -0.20
CA LYS A 46 15.88 -8.16 -0.03
C LYS A 46 15.68 -9.16 1.11
N ARG A 47 15.13 -8.69 2.23
CA ARG A 47 14.85 -9.54 3.40
C ARG A 47 13.80 -10.60 3.08
N LYS A 48 12.69 -10.21 2.42
CA LYS A 48 11.59 -11.12 2.05
C LYS A 48 12.02 -12.13 0.97
N ASP A 49 12.83 -11.73 0.03
CA ASP A 49 13.46 -12.63 -0.94
C ASP A 49 14.28 -13.72 -0.24
N ALA A 50 15.12 -13.31 0.71
CA ALA A 50 15.94 -14.27 1.47
C ALA A 50 15.08 -15.22 2.31
N GLU A 51 13.98 -14.74 2.90
CA GLU A 51 13.00 -15.58 3.62
C GLU A 51 12.36 -16.59 2.67
N LEU A 52 11.91 -16.14 1.50
CA LEU A 52 11.27 -16.99 0.50
C LEU A 52 12.21 -18.10 -0.01
N VAL A 53 13.48 -17.76 -0.27
CA VAL A 53 14.51 -18.73 -0.67
C VAL A 53 14.77 -19.75 0.45
N ARG A 54 14.87 -19.29 1.71
CA ARG A 54 15.05 -20.20 2.86
C ARG A 54 13.87 -21.16 3.01
N ALA A 55 12.64 -20.64 2.91
CA ALA A 55 11.43 -21.46 2.97
C ALA A 55 11.42 -22.55 1.88
N ARG A 56 11.69 -22.17 0.61
CA ARG A 56 11.82 -23.14 -0.48
C ARG A 56 12.86 -24.22 -0.20
N ASN A 57 14.06 -23.82 0.22
CA ASN A 57 15.15 -24.75 0.46
C ASN A 57 14.83 -25.71 1.60
N PHE A 58 14.18 -25.22 2.66
CA PHE A 58 13.69 -26.05 3.76
C PHE A 58 12.65 -27.06 3.25
N MET A 59 11.60 -26.60 2.55
CA MET A 59 10.53 -27.46 2.03
C MET A 59 11.03 -28.51 1.04
N ARG A 60 12.02 -28.18 0.21
CA ARG A 60 12.63 -29.15 -0.71
C ARG A 60 13.31 -30.31 0.01
N ARG A 61 13.88 -30.07 1.19
CA ARG A 61 14.62 -31.06 1.98
C ARG A 61 13.75 -31.96 2.83
N LEU A 62 12.46 -31.63 2.99
CA LEU A 62 11.54 -32.46 3.75
C LEU A 62 11.42 -33.85 3.09
N SER A 63 11.61 -34.89 3.89
CA SER A 63 11.45 -36.30 3.46
C SER A 63 10.00 -36.60 3.13
N ARG A 64 9.06 -36.05 3.87
CA ARG A 64 7.62 -36.15 3.63
C ARG A 64 7.06 -34.75 3.34
N LYS A 65 6.35 -34.60 2.23
CA LYS A 65 5.74 -33.35 1.80
C LYS A 65 4.24 -33.47 1.87
N ASP A 66 3.61 -32.60 2.65
CA ASP A 66 2.17 -32.46 2.68
C ASP A 66 1.65 -31.65 1.47
N GLU A 67 0.36 -31.50 1.36
CA GLU A 67 -0.31 -30.80 0.25
C GLU A 67 0.13 -29.33 0.16
N PHE A 68 0.25 -28.65 1.31
CA PHE A 68 0.72 -27.26 1.36
C PHE A 68 2.14 -27.14 0.81
N THR A 69 3.05 -28.00 1.25
CA THR A 69 4.44 -28.02 0.80
C THR A 69 4.52 -28.21 -0.72
N LEU A 70 3.74 -29.15 -1.27
CA LEU A 70 3.70 -29.40 -2.71
C LEU A 70 3.13 -28.22 -3.49
N MET A 71 2.07 -27.61 -2.99
CA MET A 71 1.47 -26.41 -3.59
C MET A 71 2.45 -25.24 -3.58
N PHE A 72 3.11 -24.97 -2.46
CA PHE A 72 4.13 -23.93 -2.34
C PHE A 72 5.27 -24.13 -3.34
N LEU A 73 5.82 -25.35 -3.42
CA LEU A 73 6.93 -25.64 -4.32
C LEU A 73 6.55 -25.49 -5.80
N ARG A 74 5.31 -25.84 -6.18
CA ARG A 74 4.79 -25.61 -7.54
C ARG A 74 4.60 -24.14 -7.88
N ALA A 75 4.14 -23.36 -6.90
CA ALA A 75 3.86 -21.93 -7.08
C ALA A 75 5.11 -21.04 -6.97
N TYR A 76 6.17 -21.53 -6.31
CA TYR A 76 7.36 -20.75 -5.95
C TYR A 76 7.96 -19.99 -7.13
N GLU A 77 8.25 -20.67 -8.24
CA GLU A 77 8.95 -20.04 -9.37
C GLU A 77 8.14 -18.89 -9.97
N ARG A 78 6.84 -19.06 -10.12
CA ARG A 78 5.94 -18.01 -10.61
C ARG A 78 6.00 -16.77 -9.71
N TYR A 79 5.86 -16.94 -8.40
CA TYR A 79 5.90 -15.82 -7.46
C TYR A 79 7.28 -15.20 -7.35
N TRP A 80 8.33 -16.02 -7.44
CA TRP A 80 9.70 -15.51 -7.46
C TRP A 80 9.95 -14.59 -8.65
N GLN A 81 9.51 -14.96 -9.85
CA GLN A 81 9.60 -14.09 -11.03
C GLN A 81 8.79 -12.80 -10.86
N GLN A 82 7.62 -12.87 -10.24
CA GLN A 82 6.83 -11.67 -9.93
C GLN A 82 7.52 -10.73 -8.94
N THR A 83 8.20 -11.27 -7.90
CA THR A 83 8.98 -10.41 -6.99
C THR A 83 10.14 -9.72 -7.72
N LYS A 84 10.82 -10.42 -8.63
CA LYS A 84 11.91 -9.83 -9.43
C LYS A 84 11.40 -8.77 -10.39
N LEU A 85 10.27 -9.01 -11.03
CA LEU A 85 9.62 -8.01 -11.87
C LEU A 85 9.22 -6.77 -11.04
N ALA A 86 8.59 -6.95 -9.87
CA ALA A 86 8.25 -5.84 -9.01
C ALA A 86 9.48 -5.02 -8.58
N GLN A 87 10.59 -5.70 -8.25
CA GLN A 87 11.86 -5.05 -7.90
C GLN A 87 12.46 -4.28 -9.07
N SER A 88 12.29 -4.75 -10.31
CA SER A 88 12.82 -4.08 -11.49
C SER A 88 12.16 -2.73 -11.79
N PHE A 89 10.96 -2.48 -11.24
CA PHE A 89 10.31 -1.18 -11.30
C PHE A 89 10.81 -0.20 -10.21
N LEU A 90 11.62 -0.66 -9.27
CA LEU A 90 12.13 0.16 -8.18
C LEU A 90 13.57 0.59 -8.50
N ASP A 91 13.74 1.82 -8.91
CA ASP A 91 15.05 2.47 -8.99
C ASP A 91 15.39 3.11 -7.64
N ALA A 92 16.55 2.73 -7.08
CA ALA A 92 17.01 3.28 -5.81
C ALA A 92 17.24 4.81 -5.88
N ALA A 93 17.72 5.33 -6.99
CA ALA A 93 17.92 6.77 -7.17
C ALA A 93 16.59 7.51 -7.26
N CYS A 94 15.61 6.91 -7.94
CA CYS A 94 14.27 7.45 -8.08
C CYS A 94 13.55 7.46 -6.73
N LEU A 95 13.62 6.36 -5.96
CA LEU A 95 13.05 6.29 -4.62
C LEU A 95 13.65 7.36 -3.69
N GLN A 96 14.98 7.52 -3.69
CA GLN A 96 15.65 8.57 -2.91
C GLN A 96 15.26 9.99 -3.34
N ALA A 97 15.00 10.21 -4.64
CA ALA A 97 14.53 11.50 -5.14
C ALA A 97 13.10 11.80 -4.63
N LEU A 98 12.21 10.80 -4.66
CA LEU A 98 10.86 10.90 -4.11
C LEU A 98 10.87 11.17 -2.61
N GLU A 99 11.72 10.46 -1.86
CA GLU A 99 11.88 10.68 -0.42
C GLU A 99 12.36 12.10 -0.10
N ARG A 100 13.37 12.61 -0.83
CA ARG A 100 13.85 13.98 -0.67
C ARG A 100 12.78 15.01 -0.99
N LYS A 101 12.01 14.80 -2.07
CA LYS A 101 10.89 15.67 -2.43
C LYS A 101 9.84 15.69 -1.31
N GLN A 102 9.47 14.54 -0.79
CA GLN A 102 8.47 14.44 0.29
C GLN A 102 8.91 15.12 1.58
N LEU A 103 10.21 15.04 1.91
CA LEU A 103 10.78 15.80 3.02
C LEU A 103 10.71 17.32 2.78
N THR A 104 11.06 17.77 1.56
CA THR A 104 11.06 19.19 1.21
C THR A 104 9.65 19.76 1.18
N GLU A 105 8.66 18.99 0.73
CA GLU A 105 7.26 19.39 0.63
C GLU A 105 6.46 19.09 1.92
N GLU A 106 7.13 18.60 2.98
CA GLU A 106 6.50 18.27 4.26
C GLU A 106 5.24 17.41 4.10
N MET A 107 5.37 16.33 3.33
CA MET A 107 4.26 15.42 3.05
C MET A 107 4.08 14.43 4.19
N TYR A 108 2.83 14.28 4.63
CA TYR A 108 2.46 13.38 5.72
C TYR A 108 1.52 12.28 5.23
N VAL A 109 1.52 11.17 5.95
CA VAL A 109 0.62 10.04 5.80
C VAL A 109 -0.22 9.84 7.05
N HIS A 110 -1.39 9.27 6.91
CA HIS A 110 -2.21 8.81 8.04
C HIS A 110 -1.49 7.68 8.80
N GLY A 111 -0.77 6.81 8.08
CA GLY A 111 0.05 5.73 8.62
C GLY A 111 -0.71 4.46 9.00
N ASP A 112 -2.04 4.49 9.02
CA ASP A 112 -2.91 3.33 9.28
C ASP A 112 -4.19 3.38 8.41
N MET A 113 -4.04 3.68 7.13
CA MET A 113 -5.17 3.83 6.23
C MET A 113 -5.82 2.47 5.92
N ASN A 114 -7.02 2.29 6.43
CA ASN A 114 -7.84 1.10 6.21
C ASN A 114 -9.32 1.44 6.32
N GLN A 115 -10.21 0.52 5.93
CA GLN A 115 -11.66 0.75 5.90
C GLN A 115 -12.27 1.14 7.24
N HIS A 116 -11.69 0.66 8.36
CA HIS A 116 -12.20 0.96 9.70
C HIS A 116 -11.92 2.40 10.13
N ASN A 117 -10.91 3.03 9.52
CA ASN A 117 -10.51 4.41 9.81
C ASN A 117 -11.20 5.43 8.90
N ILE A 118 -12.10 4.99 8.03
CA ILE A 118 -12.88 5.83 7.10
C ILE A 118 -14.35 5.71 7.45
N ILE A 119 -14.95 6.79 7.93
CA ILE A 119 -16.36 6.82 8.28
C ILE A 119 -17.16 7.46 7.14
N MET A 120 -18.16 6.71 6.68
CA MET A 120 -19.04 7.08 5.59
C MET A 120 -20.41 7.52 6.10
N LEU A 121 -21.02 8.49 5.43
CA LEU A 121 -22.41 8.89 5.62
C LEU A 121 -23.04 9.08 4.24
N GLN A 122 -24.13 8.37 3.96
CA GLN A 122 -24.82 8.40 2.67
C GLN A 122 -23.89 8.18 1.45
N GLY A 123 -22.91 7.28 1.59
CA GLY A 123 -21.95 6.96 0.54
C GLY A 123 -20.83 7.97 0.31
N LYS A 124 -20.72 8.99 1.16
CA LYS A 124 -19.66 9.99 1.17
C LYS A 124 -18.78 9.82 2.39
N VAL A 125 -17.49 10.14 2.26
CA VAL A 125 -16.58 10.19 3.41
C VAL A 125 -16.98 11.37 4.29
N MET A 126 -17.30 11.06 5.55
CA MET A 126 -17.59 12.05 6.58
C MET A 126 -16.34 12.46 7.33
N THR A 127 -15.50 11.48 7.70
CA THR A 127 -14.26 11.74 8.45
C THR A 127 -13.29 10.56 8.35
N PHE A 128 -12.01 10.87 8.57
CA PHE A 128 -10.97 9.90 8.91
C PHE A 128 -10.73 9.94 10.43
N ARG A 129 -10.33 8.81 11.01
CA ARG A 129 -10.06 8.70 12.45
C ARG A 129 -8.80 7.90 12.73
N ASN A 130 -8.31 7.94 13.97
CA ASN A 130 -7.14 7.17 14.46
C ASN A 130 -5.83 7.60 13.80
N PHE A 131 -5.44 8.85 14.00
CA PHE A 131 -4.20 9.45 13.47
C PHE A 131 -2.96 9.19 14.35
N GLU A 132 -2.98 8.16 15.19
CA GLU A 132 -1.87 7.85 16.11
C GLU A 132 -0.57 7.50 15.38
N LYS A 133 -0.67 7.08 14.12
CA LYS A 133 0.48 6.76 13.26
C LYS A 133 0.77 7.84 12.21
N LEU A 134 0.17 9.02 12.38
CA LEU A 134 0.49 10.18 11.53
C LEU A 134 2.00 10.42 11.52
N GLY A 135 2.58 10.57 10.36
CA GLY A 135 4.03 10.82 10.23
C GLY A 135 4.43 11.23 8.84
N ALA A 136 5.65 11.76 8.71
CA ALA A 136 6.22 12.10 7.42
C ALA A 136 6.71 10.81 6.72
N HIS A 137 6.11 10.50 5.58
CA HIS A 137 6.42 9.28 4.80
C HIS A 137 5.89 9.41 3.36
N LEU A 138 6.24 8.46 2.48
CA LEU A 138 5.68 8.36 1.14
C LEU A 138 4.16 8.17 1.18
N GLN A 139 3.40 9.12 0.63
CA GLN A 139 1.92 9.09 0.65
C GLN A 139 1.33 7.85 -0.05
N MET A 140 2.05 7.29 -1.02
CA MET A 140 1.70 6.01 -1.65
C MET A 140 1.61 4.83 -0.69
N LYS A 141 2.18 4.93 0.51
CA LYS A 141 2.05 3.91 1.57
C LYS A 141 0.61 3.77 2.05
N ASP A 142 -0.09 4.88 2.29
CA ASP A 142 -1.51 4.85 2.66
C ASP A 142 -2.36 4.29 1.52
N VAL A 143 -2.08 4.71 0.28
CA VAL A 143 -2.75 4.19 -0.93
C VAL A 143 -2.56 2.68 -1.03
N TYR A 144 -1.32 2.19 -0.88
CA TYR A 144 -1.03 0.76 -0.91
C TYR A 144 -1.78 -0.02 0.18
N PHE A 145 -1.76 0.44 1.43
CA PHE A 145 -2.41 -0.27 2.53
C PHE A 145 -3.92 -0.35 2.34
N PHE A 146 -4.53 0.73 1.90
CA PHE A 146 -5.97 0.76 1.65
C PHE A 146 -6.36 -0.11 0.46
N MET A 147 -5.69 0.06 -0.69
CA MET A 147 -5.96 -0.73 -1.89
C MET A 147 -5.78 -2.22 -1.65
N ARG A 148 -4.69 -2.63 -1.00
CA ARG A 148 -4.43 -4.04 -0.71
C ARG A 148 -5.61 -4.69 0.03
N LYS A 149 -6.16 -4.01 1.05
CA LYS A 149 -7.31 -4.52 1.82
C LYS A 149 -8.58 -4.66 0.99
N ILE A 150 -8.81 -3.72 0.08
CA ILE A 150 -9.96 -3.76 -0.83
C ILE A 150 -9.79 -4.89 -1.85
N LEU A 151 -8.64 -4.96 -2.50
CA LEU A 151 -8.37 -5.94 -3.55
C LEU A 151 -8.38 -7.37 -3.02
N GLU A 152 -7.90 -7.62 -1.79
CA GLU A 152 -8.05 -8.92 -1.09
C GLU A 152 -9.51 -9.37 -1.01
N LYS A 153 -10.46 -8.44 -0.85
CA LYS A 153 -11.90 -8.73 -0.74
C LYS A 153 -12.61 -8.75 -2.10
N ASN A 154 -12.00 -8.19 -3.13
CA ASN A 154 -12.56 -8.07 -4.48
C ASN A 154 -11.78 -8.89 -5.51
N HIS A 155 -11.31 -10.08 -5.12
CA HIS A 155 -10.65 -11.05 -6.00
C HIS A 155 -9.48 -10.47 -6.81
N TRP A 156 -8.78 -9.48 -6.28
CA TRP A 156 -7.66 -8.80 -6.95
C TRP A 156 -8.03 -8.21 -8.33
N SER A 157 -9.23 -7.63 -8.43
CA SER A 157 -9.73 -6.99 -9.65
C SER A 157 -8.78 -5.88 -10.11
N VAL A 158 -8.16 -6.07 -11.27
CA VAL A 158 -7.29 -5.06 -11.91
C VAL A 158 -8.10 -3.82 -12.29
N ALA A 159 -9.29 -4.01 -12.85
CA ALA A 159 -10.16 -2.89 -13.24
C ALA A 159 -10.52 -2.00 -12.04
N LEU A 160 -10.81 -2.58 -10.86
CA LEU A 160 -11.04 -1.81 -9.65
C LEU A 160 -9.76 -1.11 -9.18
N ALA A 161 -8.61 -1.76 -9.27
CA ALA A 161 -7.33 -1.15 -8.91
C ALA A 161 -7.03 0.09 -9.77
N ASP A 162 -7.23 -0.01 -11.08
CA ASP A 162 -7.02 1.10 -12.02
C ASP A 162 -7.95 2.28 -11.69
N GLN A 163 -9.25 2.02 -11.51
CA GLN A 163 -10.22 3.07 -11.13
C GLN A 163 -9.85 3.74 -9.81
N MET A 164 -9.37 2.99 -8.82
CA MET A 164 -8.93 3.53 -7.53
C MET A 164 -7.73 4.46 -7.70
N ILE A 165 -6.70 4.03 -8.45
CA ILE A 165 -5.51 4.85 -8.73
C ILE A 165 -5.88 6.10 -9.52
N GLU A 166 -6.67 5.96 -10.59
CA GLU A 166 -7.12 7.09 -11.41
C GLU A 166 -7.91 8.11 -10.58
N SER A 167 -8.78 7.65 -9.69
CA SER A 167 -9.58 8.53 -8.84
C SER A 167 -8.73 9.33 -7.85
N TYR A 168 -7.65 8.75 -7.33
CA TYR A 168 -6.67 9.43 -6.51
C TYR A 168 -5.85 10.41 -7.35
N ALA A 169 -5.31 9.96 -8.49
CA ALA A 169 -4.45 10.73 -9.38
C ALA A 169 -5.14 11.95 -10.01
N ALA A 170 -6.46 11.89 -10.18
CA ALA A 170 -7.28 13.02 -10.64
C ALA A 170 -7.25 14.23 -9.69
N ILE A 171 -6.89 14.01 -8.41
CA ILE A 171 -6.84 15.06 -7.37
C ILE A 171 -5.39 15.38 -7.02
N THR A 172 -4.57 14.37 -6.81
CA THR A 172 -3.13 14.51 -6.51
C THR A 172 -2.35 13.72 -7.54
N PRO A 173 -1.60 14.38 -8.44
CA PRO A 173 -0.81 13.69 -9.46
C PRO A 173 0.13 12.66 -8.84
N VAL A 174 0.10 11.45 -9.36
CA VAL A 174 1.02 10.38 -8.98
C VAL A 174 2.22 10.49 -9.92
N GLU A 175 3.40 10.71 -9.35
CA GLU A 175 4.63 10.72 -10.14
C GLU A 175 5.01 9.27 -10.49
N HIS A 176 5.28 9.06 -11.76
CA HIS A 176 5.86 7.82 -12.24
C HIS A 176 7.35 7.83 -11.95
N ALA A 177 7.82 6.82 -11.22
CA ALA A 177 9.24 6.61 -10.94
C ALA A 177 9.92 5.97 -12.17
#